data_cf1332a5a405dfbf1bccbceb99e31577
#
_entry.id   cf1332a5a405dfbf1bccbceb99e31577
#
_cell.length_a   1.000
_cell.length_b   1.000
_cell.length_c   1.000
_cell.angle_alpha   90.00
_cell.angle_beta   90.00
_cell.angle_gamma   90.00
#
_symmetry.space_group_name_H-M   'P 1'
#
loop_
_entity.id
_entity.type
_entity.pdbx_description
1 polymer ?
#
loop_
_entity_poly.entity_id
_entity_poly.type
_entity_poly.pdbx_seq_one_letter_code
_entity_poly.pdbx_strand_id
1 'polypeptide(L)' 'MKKYIDLTLPIVPHWRCMHEDEIIEKCSTDKGDPASVTRFPLQTHWYTHIDAPIHQFAGGKTLNDFPLSSLFGKA' A
#
# COMPACT_ATOMS: atom_id res chain seq x y z
N MET A 1 -18.71 -7.90 -22.18
CA MET A 1 -17.87 -8.42 -21.07
C MET A 1 -17.09 -7.27 -20.47
N LYS A 2 -17.14 -7.11 -19.14
CA LYS A 2 -16.31 -6.11 -18.47
C LYS A 2 -14.86 -6.54 -18.54
N LYS A 3 -13.97 -5.61 -18.84
CA LYS A 3 -12.54 -5.81 -18.83
C LYS A 3 -11.94 -5.13 -17.62
N TYR A 4 -11.10 -5.85 -16.90
CA TYR A 4 -10.40 -5.32 -15.72
C TYR A 4 -8.92 -5.11 -16.06
N ILE A 5 -8.41 -3.95 -15.71
CA ILE A 5 -7.00 -3.61 -15.89
C ILE A 5 -6.43 -3.27 -14.52
N ASP A 6 -5.39 -3.99 -14.11
CA ASP A 6 -4.70 -3.75 -12.86
C ASP A 6 -3.69 -2.64 -13.07
N LEU A 7 -3.88 -1.52 -12.35
CA LEU A 7 -2.99 -0.37 -12.40
C LEU A 7 -2.10 -0.26 -11.16
N THR A 8 -2.20 -1.23 -10.24
CA THR A 8 -1.41 -1.19 -9.01
C THR A 8 0.05 -1.57 -9.26
N LEU A 9 0.96 -0.90 -8.55
CA LEU A 9 2.36 -1.29 -8.54
C LEU A 9 2.56 -2.42 -7.53
N PRO A 10 3.33 -3.45 -7.86
CA PRO A 10 3.65 -4.49 -6.89
C PRO A 10 4.47 -3.90 -5.75
N ILE A 11 4.20 -4.39 -4.52
CA ILE A 11 4.98 -3.99 -3.33
C ILE A 11 6.19 -4.90 -3.27
N VAL A 12 7.28 -4.45 -3.89
CA VAL A 12 8.53 -5.19 -3.98
C VAL A 12 9.70 -4.24 -3.69
N PRO A 13 10.90 -4.76 -3.39
CA PRO A 13 12.05 -3.90 -3.18
C PRO A 13 12.29 -2.95 -4.36
N HIS A 14 12.61 -1.70 -4.02
CA HIS A 14 12.86 -0.65 -5.01
C HIS A 14 13.91 0.31 -4.46
N TRP A 15 14.83 0.75 -5.30
CA TRP A 15 15.96 1.57 -4.87
C TRP A 15 15.57 2.89 -4.20
N ARG A 16 14.40 3.45 -4.52
CA ARG A 16 13.88 4.68 -3.90
C ARG A 16 13.05 4.44 -2.64
N CYS A 17 12.63 3.22 -2.42
CA CYS A 17 11.66 2.90 -1.38
C CYS A 17 12.23 1.86 -0.43
N MET A 18 11.61 0.71 -0.40
CA MET A 18 11.97 -0.38 0.48
C MET A 18 13.15 -1.17 -0.07
N HIS A 19 14.17 -1.41 0.77
CA HIS A 19 15.28 -2.28 0.43
C HIS A 19 14.99 -3.71 0.84
N GLU A 20 15.62 -4.66 0.15
CA GLU A 20 15.38 -6.09 0.39
C GLU A 20 15.70 -6.52 1.82
N ASP A 21 16.74 -5.96 2.43
CA ASP A 21 17.14 -6.27 3.80
C ASP A 21 16.17 -5.75 4.86
N GLU A 22 15.22 -4.88 4.48
CA GLU A 22 14.18 -4.38 5.37
C GLU A 22 12.97 -5.33 5.45
N ILE A 23 12.93 -6.35 4.60
CA ILE A 23 11.84 -7.33 4.57
C ILE A 23 12.19 -8.48 5.49
N ILE A 24 11.33 -8.72 6.48
CA ILE A 24 11.56 -9.75 7.50
C ILE A 24 10.45 -10.80 7.42
N GLU A 25 10.82 -12.05 7.13
CA GLU A 25 9.90 -13.18 7.25
C GLU A 25 9.69 -13.48 8.73
N LYS A 26 8.48 -13.30 9.24
CA LYS A 26 8.15 -13.52 10.65
C LYS A 26 7.85 -14.99 10.93
N CYS A 27 7.13 -15.63 10.03
CA CYS A 27 6.85 -17.06 10.08
C CYS A 27 6.49 -17.54 8.68
N SER A 28 6.58 -18.86 8.47
CA SER A 28 6.36 -19.44 7.15
C SER A 28 5.74 -20.83 7.25
N THR A 29 4.73 -21.07 6.43
CA THR A 29 4.13 -22.41 6.33
C THR A 29 5.13 -23.44 5.79
N ASP A 30 6.11 -23.00 4.99
CA ASP A 30 7.17 -23.87 4.48
C ASP A 30 8.07 -24.42 5.60
N LYS A 31 8.12 -23.72 6.74
CA LYS A 31 8.87 -24.13 7.93
C LYS A 31 8.01 -24.81 8.98
N GLY A 32 6.77 -25.13 8.65
CA GLY A 32 5.84 -25.77 9.56
C GLY A 32 5.03 -24.84 10.44
N ASP A 33 5.14 -23.53 10.24
CA ASP A 33 4.32 -22.57 10.97
C ASP A 33 2.87 -22.62 10.51
N PRO A 34 1.88 -22.24 11.38
CA PRO A 34 0.47 -22.26 11.00
C PRO A 34 0.08 -21.20 9.98
N ALA A 35 0.95 -20.20 9.74
CA ALA A 35 0.71 -19.13 8.77
C ALA A 35 2.03 -18.58 8.26
N SER A 36 1.96 -17.86 7.14
CA SER A 36 3.09 -17.11 6.60
C SER A 36 2.85 -15.63 6.82
N VAL A 37 3.80 -14.95 7.46
CA VAL A 37 3.70 -13.52 7.77
C VAL A 37 5.04 -12.85 7.44
N THR A 38 4.96 -11.78 6.67
CA THR A 38 6.11 -10.96 6.30
C THR A 38 5.94 -9.56 6.86
N ARG A 39 6.99 -9.02 7.48
CA ARG A 39 7.02 -7.63 7.92
C ARG A 39 7.83 -6.81 6.92
N PHE A 40 7.32 -5.64 6.55
CA PHE A 40 8.05 -4.71 5.71
C PHE A 40 7.68 -3.27 6.10
N PRO A 41 8.58 -2.29 5.90
CA PRO A 41 8.25 -0.89 6.13
C PRO A 41 7.41 -0.37 4.97
N LEU A 42 6.52 0.57 5.26
CA LEU A 42 5.71 1.22 4.22
C LEU A 42 5.51 2.68 4.59
N GLN A 43 5.94 3.57 3.72
CA GLN A 43 5.59 4.98 3.83
C GLN A 43 4.32 5.23 3.03
N THR A 44 3.52 6.19 3.48
CA THR A 44 2.20 6.44 2.90
C THR A 44 2.25 6.90 1.44
N HIS A 45 3.40 7.33 0.94
CA HIS A 45 3.59 7.80 -0.44
C HIS A 45 4.47 6.87 -1.27
N TRP A 46 4.62 5.63 -0.83
CA TRP A 46 5.29 4.60 -1.62
C TRP A 46 4.28 3.76 -2.39
N TYR A 47 4.63 3.36 -3.61
CA TYR A 47 3.83 2.49 -4.47
C TYR A 47 2.47 3.13 -4.82
N THR A 48 1.47 2.33 -5.13
CA THR A 48 0.13 2.84 -5.47
C THR A 48 -0.59 3.29 -4.21
N HIS A 49 -1.03 4.54 -4.19
CA HIS A 49 -1.64 5.13 -3.00
C HIS A 49 -2.56 6.29 -3.37
N ILE A 50 -3.25 6.81 -2.36
CA ILE A 50 -4.10 7.99 -2.47
C ILE A 50 -3.50 9.10 -1.61
N ASP A 51 -3.39 10.31 -2.18
CA ASP A 51 -2.96 11.49 -1.45
C ASP A 51 -4.16 12.18 -0.80
N ALA A 52 -4.03 12.52 0.48
CA ALA A 52 -4.99 13.38 1.17
C ALA A 52 -4.46 14.82 1.23
N PRO A 53 -5.32 15.83 1.33
CA PRO A 53 -4.88 17.24 1.40
C PRO A 53 -3.85 17.50 2.51
N ILE A 54 -3.92 16.80 3.62
CA ILE A 54 -2.97 16.98 4.73
C ILE A 54 -1.52 16.73 4.33
N HIS A 55 -1.27 15.97 3.26
CA HIS A 55 0.10 15.74 2.79
C HIS A 55 0.83 17.04 2.47
N GLN A 56 0.11 18.01 1.89
CA GLN A 56 0.70 19.28 1.43
C GLN A 56 0.23 20.47 2.24
N PHE A 57 -0.86 20.36 2.97
CA PHE A 57 -1.48 21.48 3.69
C PHE A 57 -1.60 21.17 5.17
N ALA A 58 -0.94 21.97 6.02
CA ALA A 58 -1.08 21.84 7.47
C ALA A 58 -2.55 22.01 7.87
N GLY A 59 -3.05 21.10 8.69
CA GLY A 59 -4.47 21.08 9.07
C GLY A 59 -5.41 20.62 7.97
N GLY A 60 -4.88 20.13 6.85
CA GLY A 60 -5.70 19.62 5.74
C GLY A 60 -6.48 18.37 6.11
N LYS A 61 -7.47 18.05 5.28
CA LYS A 61 -8.30 16.85 5.49
C LYS A 61 -7.51 15.57 5.30
N THR A 62 -7.83 14.57 6.11
CA THR A 62 -7.34 13.19 5.94
C THR A 62 -8.32 12.38 5.10
N LEU A 63 -7.93 11.15 4.72
CA LEU A 63 -8.84 10.29 3.94
C LEU A 63 -10.13 9.96 4.70
N ASN A 64 -10.07 9.89 6.02
CA ASN A 64 -11.27 9.64 6.85
C ASN A 64 -12.31 10.76 6.76
N ASP A 65 -11.92 11.94 6.32
CA ASP A 65 -12.81 13.09 6.18
C ASP A 65 -13.61 13.07 4.88
N PHE A 66 -13.35 12.11 4.00
CA PHE A 66 -14.03 11.98 2.71
C PHE A 66 -14.99 10.80 2.74
N PRO A 67 -16.19 10.94 2.11
CA PRO A 67 -17.09 9.80 1.98
C PRO A 67 -16.48 8.75 1.04
N LEU A 68 -16.79 7.49 1.29
CA LEU A 68 -16.28 6.38 0.48
C LEU A 68 -16.65 6.55 -1.00
N SER A 69 -17.81 7.15 -1.29
CA SER A 69 -18.26 7.38 -2.65
C SER A 69 -17.33 8.27 -3.48
N SER A 70 -16.52 9.14 -2.83
CA SER A 70 -15.56 9.97 -3.55
C SER A 70 -14.32 9.19 -4.00
N LEU A 71 -14.12 7.99 -3.49
CA LEU A 71 -12.99 7.13 -3.82
C LEU A 71 -13.34 6.07 -4.88
N PHE A 72 -14.55 6.15 -5.41
CA PHE A 72 -15.06 5.17 -6.37
C PHE A 72 -15.73 5.89 -7.53
N GLY A 73 -15.56 5.36 -8.74
CA GLY A 73 -16.19 5.95 -9.92
C GLY A 73 -15.71 5.30 -11.20
N LYS A 74 -16.19 5.84 -12.29
CA LYS A 74 -15.73 5.42 -13.62
C LYS A 74 -14.36 6.05 -13.90
N ALA A 75 -13.49 5.25 -14.51
CA ALA A 75 -12.20 5.73 -14.98
C ALA A 75 -12.36 6.58 -16.25
#